data_af7ff52986793ba728471c620b6f7b56
#
_entry.id   af7ff52986793ba728471c620b6f7b56
#
_cell.length_a   1.000
_cell.length_b   1.000
_cell.length_c   1.000
_cell.angle_alpha   90.00
_cell.angle_beta   90.00
_cell.angle_gamma   90.00
#
_symmetry.space_group_name_H-M   'P 1'
#
loop_
_entity.id
_entity.type
_entity.pdbx_description
1 polymer ?
#
loop_
_entity_poly.entity_id
_entity_poly.type
_entity_poly.pdbx_seq_one_letter_code
_entity_poly.pdbx_strand_id
1 'polypeptide(L)'
;MPEGTVSAGYARALYELAVSKGANAEFLAERSDLKLQQLENPDTRVPFGTFKALMLNAKDLCKDPAFGLHFGEETDFADMSIVGLICQSATTMGEAFHQMNRYARLAIEVEGHAVSNRFELKKIGGELWLEDNRRNPNEFPELTESTFARFICETARHFGTAPFARFVHFTHTEPEYRTEYDRVMKVPSTFNRDRNALCIHESWLSIRNNMEN
;
A
#
# COMPACT_ATOMS: atom_id res chain seq x y z
N MET A 1 4.21 23.37 -4.47
CA MET A 1 5.17 22.29 -4.14
C MET A 1 5.18 21.34 -5.32
N PRO A 2 6.29 20.67 -5.65
CA PRO A 2 6.27 19.71 -6.73
C PRO A 2 5.24 18.61 -6.43
N GLU A 3 4.51 18.21 -7.44
CA GLU A 3 3.58 17.10 -7.41
C GLU A 3 4.34 15.82 -7.05
N GLY A 4 3.77 14.99 -6.15
CA GLY A 4 4.35 13.69 -5.81
C GLY A 4 4.40 12.76 -7.03
N THR A 5 5.18 11.70 -6.95
CA THR A 5 5.32 10.72 -8.04
C THR A 5 5.34 9.29 -7.49
N VAL A 6 5.04 8.31 -8.35
CA VAL A 6 5.24 6.88 -8.06
C VAL A 6 6.22 6.28 -9.06
N SER A 7 6.86 5.16 -8.70
CA SER A 7 7.65 4.39 -9.66
C SER A 7 6.73 3.78 -10.73
N ALA A 8 7.24 3.68 -11.95
CA ALA A 8 6.49 3.04 -13.03
C ALA A 8 6.17 1.57 -12.73
N GLY A 9 7.04 0.85 -12.02
CA GLY A 9 6.75 -0.52 -11.57
C GLY A 9 5.50 -0.58 -10.68
N TYR A 10 5.32 0.39 -9.79
CA TYR A 10 4.14 0.47 -8.92
C TYR A 10 2.87 0.79 -9.72
N ALA A 11 2.94 1.74 -10.66
CA ALA A 11 1.83 2.07 -11.54
C ALA A 11 1.49 0.92 -12.51
N ARG A 12 2.51 0.22 -13.02
CA ARG A 12 2.35 -0.94 -13.88
C ARG A 12 1.59 -2.07 -13.21
N ALA A 13 1.95 -2.42 -11.98
CA ALA A 13 1.26 -3.46 -11.21
C ALA A 13 -0.24 -3.15 -11.04
N LEU A 14 -0.58 -1.90 -10.77
CA LEU A 14 -1.97 -1.45 -10.67
C LEU A 14 -2.70 -1.58 -12.02
N TYR A 15 -2.07 -1.14 -13.10
CA TYR A 15 -2.60 -1.21 -14.46
C TYR A 15 -2.83 -2.67 -14.89
N GLU A 16 -1.83 -3.54 -14.71
CA GLU A 16 -1.89 -4.95 -15.08
C GLU A 16 -2.98 -5.69 -14.29
N LEU A 17 -3.11 -5.42 -12.99
CA LEU A 17 -4.18 -5.97 -12.17
C LEU A 17 -5.56 -5.55 -12.70
N ALA A 18 -5.76 -4.28 -13.01
CA ALA A 18 -7.03 -3.79 -13.55
C ALA A 18 -7.38 -4.47 -14.88
N VAL A 19 -6.40 -4.61 -15.78
CA VAL A 19 -6.58 -5.30 -17.06
C VAL A 19 -6.91 -6.78 -16.86
N SER A 20 -6.24 -7.46 -15.94
CA SER A 20 -6.51 -8.86 -15.60
C SER A 20 -7.92 -9.06 -15.03
N LYS A 21 -8.47 -8.04 -14.37
CA LYS A 21 -9.85 -8.02 -13.84
C LYS A 21 -10.89 -7.53 -14.87
N GLY A 22 -10.49 -7.34 -16.11
CA GLY A 22 -11.39 -7.08 -17.23
C GLY A 22 -11.52 -5.62 -17.65
N ALA A 23 -10.74 -4.70 -17.10
CA ALA A 23 -10.67 -3.33 -17.60
C ALA A 23 -10.09 -3.33 -19.03
N ASN A 24 -10.69 -2.53 -19.94
CA ASN A 24 -10.11 -2.33 -21.25
C ASN A 24 -8.80 -1.54 -21.13
N ALA A 25 -7.70 -2.12 -21.60
CA ALA A 25 -6.34 -1.62 -21.42
C ALA A 25 -6.12 -0.21 -22.01
N GLU A 26 -6.54 0.01 -23.25
CA GLU A 26 -6.35 1.29 -23.94
C GLU A 26 -7.22 2.38 -23.31
N PHE A 27 -8.48 2.07 -23.01
CA PHE A 27 -9.42 2.99 -22.40
C PHE A 27 -9.01 3.38 -20.97
N LEU A 28 -8.49 2.43 -20.18
CA LEU A 28 -7.97 2.69 -18.84
C LEU A 28 -6.76 3.64 -18.90
N ALA A 29 -5.82 3.40 -19.82
CA ALA A 29 -4.64 4.24 -19.99
C ALA A 29 -5.02 5.66 -20.42
N GLU A 30 -5.88 5.79 -21.43
CA GLU A 30 -6.35 7.08 -21.94
C GLU A 30 -7.08 7.89 -20.85
N ARG A 31 -8.03 7.24 -20.15
CA ARG A 31 -8.84 7.88 -19.11
C ARG A 31 -8.03 8.32 -17.89
N SER A 32 -6.85 7.72 -17.69
CA SER A 32 -5.96 8.02 -16.58
C SER A 32 -4.79 8.94 -16.95
N ASP A 33 -4.72 9.42 -18.21
CA ASP A 33 -3.58 10.15 -18.77
C ASP A 33 -2.25 9.40 -18.56
N LEU A 34 -2.30 8.07 -18.70
CA LEU A 34 -1.16 7.19 -18.52
C LEU A 34 -0.54 6.86 -19.90
N LYS A 35 0.71 7.25 -20.08
CA LYS A 35 1.48 6.86 -21.27
C LYS A 35 2.11 5.49 -21.04
N LEU A 36 1.68 4.47 -21.78
CA LEU A 36 2.15 3.09 -21.59
C LEU A 36 3.67 2.95 -21.71
N GLN A 37 4.32 3.78 -22.55
CA GLN A 37 5.78 3.81 -22.66
C GLN A 37 6.47 4.16 -21.32
N GLN A 38 5.80 4.91 -20.43
CA GLN A 38 6.34 5.22 -19.12
C GLN A 38 6.45 3.97 -18.23
N LEU A 39 5.67 2.92 -18.52
CA LEU A 39 5.67 1.68 -17.75
C LEU A 39 6.77 0.69 -18.17
N GLU A 40 7.43 0.90 -19.31
CA GLU A 40 8.47 0.00 -19.83
C GLU A 40 9.71 -0.06 -18.94
N ASN A 41 10.10 1.09 -18.40
CA ASN A 41 11.22 1.18 -17.47
C ASN A 41 10.68 1.39 -16.03
N PRO A 42 10.87 0.44 -15.11
CA PRO A 42 10.35 0.49 -13.74
C PRO A 42 10.86 1.69 -12.93
N ASP A 43 12.01 2.27 -13.30
CA ASP A 43 12.59 3.44 -12.62
C ASP A 43 12.02 4.78 -13.10
N THR A 44 11.24 4.78 -14.19
CA THR A 44 10.51 5.97 -14.64
C THR A 44 9.55 6.44 -13.56
N ARG A 45 9.39 7.78 -13.47
CA ARG A 45 8.45 8.37 -12.51
C ARG A 45 7.14 8.72 -13.21
N VAL A 46 6.04 8.29 -12.61
CA VAL A 46 4.67 8.60 -13.03
C VAL A 46 4.10 9.63 -12.06
N PRO A 47 3.43 10.71 -12.51
CA PRO A 47 2.80 11.69 -11.63
C PRO A 47 1.82 11.02 -10.66
N PHE A 48 1.81 11.48 -9.41
CA PHE A 48 0.91 10.91 -8.39
C PHE A 48 -0.57 11.09 -8.77
N GLY A 49 -0.92 12.22 -9.43
CA GLY A 49 -2.26 12.46 -9.97
C GLY A 49 -2.68 11.41 -11.00
N THR A 50 -1.77 11.03 -11.92
CA THR A 50 -2.00 9.95 -12.89
C THR A 50 -2.23 8.60 -12.17
N PHE A 51 -1.43 8.29 -11.16
CA PHE A 51 -1.60 7.06 -10.37
C PHE A 51 -2.95 7.04 -9.62
N LYS A 52 -3.33 8.17 -9.00
CA LYS A 52 -4.65 8.32 -8.36
C LYS A 52 -5.80 8.13 -9.36
N ALA A 53 -5.70 8.77 -10.54
CA ALA A 53 -6.68 8.61 -11.61
C ALA A 53 -6.75 7.14 -12.08
N LEU A 54 -5.61 6.48 -12.22
CA LEU A 54 -5.54 5.05 -12.59
C LEU A 54 -6.29 4.17 -11.59
N MET A 55 -6.10 4.37 -10.29
CA MET A 55 -6.82 3.63 -9.24
C MET A 55 -8.32 3.85 -9.32
N LEU A 56 -8.76 5.10 -9.43
CA LEU A 56 -10.18 5.43 -9.46
C LEU A 56 -10.86 4.92 -10.73
N ASN A 57 -10.19 5.00 -11.88
CA ASN A 57 -10.69 4.44 -13.14
C ASN A 57 -10.70 2.91 -13.13
N ALA A 58 -9.71 2.26 -12.50
CA ALA A 58 -9.72 0.81 -12.31
C ALA A 58 -10.91 0.36 -11.48
N LYS A 59 -11.21 1.02 -10.36
CA LYS A 59 -12.43 0.76 -9.55
C LYS A 59 -13.69 0.80 -10.41
N ASP A 60 -13.84 1.84 -11.22
CA ASP A 60 -15.02 2.06 -12.06
C ASP A 60 -15.12 0.99 -13.17
N LEU A 61 -14.04 0.77 -13.92
CA LEU A 61 -14.04 -0.15 -15.07
C LEU A 61 -14.14 -1.61 -14.66
N CYS A 62 -13.54 -1.99 -13.54
CA CYS A 62 -13.68 -3.35 -12.99
C CYS A 62 -14.96 -3.55 -12.20
N LYS A 63 -15.75 -2.48 -11.97
CA LYS A 63 -16.94 -2.50 -11.08
C LYS A 63 -16.60 -3.05 -9.68
N ASP A 64 -15.43 -2.70 -9.20
CA ASP A 64 -14.89 -3.17 -7.94
C ASP A 64 -14.63 -1.99 -6.99
N PRO A 65 -15.58 -1.64 -6.12
CA PRO A 65 -15.42 -0.53 -5.20
C PRO A 65 -14.30 -0.75 -4.19
N ALA A 66 -13.93 -2.00 -3.90
CA ALA A 66 -12.86 -2.40 -2.98
C ALA A 66 -11.50 -2.61 -3.69
N PHE A 67 -11.33 -2.13 -4.93
CA PHE A 67 -10.14 -2.36 -5.74
C PHE A 67 -8.83 -1.98 -5.03
N GLY A 68 -8.86 -0.94 -4.17
CA GLY A 68 -7.72 -0.56 -3.35
C GLY A 68 -7.27 -1.69 -2.42
N LEU A 69 -8.20 -2.35 -1.73
CA LEU A 69 -7.92 -3.51 -0.88
C LEU A 69 -7.38 -4.67 -1.70
N HIS A 70 -8.01 -4.99 -2.84
CA HIS A 70 -7.61 -6.09 -3.72
C HIS A 70 -6.22 -5.84 -4.32
N PHE A 71 -5.89 -4.61 -4.68
CA PHE A 71 -4.54 -4.26 -5.13
C PHE A 71 -3.49 -4.53 -4.05
N GLY A 72 -3.79 -4.23 -2.79
CA GLY A 72 -2.91 -4.59 -1.68
C GLY A 72 -2.81 -6.09 -1.44
N GLU A 73 -3.93 -6.80 -1.55
CA GLU A 73 -4.02 -8.25 -1.33
C GLU A 73 -3.29 -9.07 -2.40
N GLU A 74 -3.47 -8.70 -3.68
CA GLU A 74 -3.08 -9.53 -4.82
C GLU A 74 -1.70 -9.20 -5.39
N THR A 75 -1.05 -8.12 -4.92
CA THR A 75 0.27 -7.73 -5.42
C THR A 75 1.34 -7.88 -4.36
N ASP A 76 2.57 -8.19 -4.81
CA ASP A 76 3.75 -8.26 -3.95
C ASP A 76 4.61 -6.99 -4.13
N PHE A 77 5.11 -6.44 -3.02
CA PHE A 77 5.87 -5.20 -3.06
C PHE A 77 7.22 -5.36 -3.76
N ALA A 78 7.82 -6.54 -3.67
CA ALA A 78 9.09 -6.83 -4.33
C ALA A 78 8.97 -6.91 -5.85
N ASP A 79 7.83 -7.36 -6.37
CA ASP A 79 7.57 -7.39 -7.81
C ASP A 79 7.34 -5.99 -8.40
N MET A 80 6.91 -5.05 -7.57
CA MET A 80 6.56 -3.70 -8.00
C MET A 80 7.67 -2.66 -7.82
N SER A 81 8.61 -2.91 -6.92
CA SER A 81 9.54 -1.87 -6.48
C SER A 81 10.85 -2.43 -5.95
N ILE A 82 11.95 -1.75 -6.31
CA ILE A 82 13.27 -1.99 -5.72
C ILE A 82 13.23 -1.87 -4.18
N VAL A 83 12.34 -1.05 -3.63
CA VAL A 83 12.17 -0.92 -2.18
C VAL A 83 11.65 -2.22 -1.57
N GLY A 84 10.74 -2.91 -2.25
CA GLY A 84 10.27 -4.23 -1.84
C GLY A 84 11.42 -5.26 -1.79
N LEU A 85 12.26 -5.29 -2.81
CA LEU A 85 13.46 -6.15 -2.83
C LEU A 85 14.44 -5.83 -1.69
N ILE A 86 14.65 -4.55 -1.40
CA ILE A 86 15.48 -4.10 -0.26
C ILE A 86 14.86 -4.60 1.06
N CYS A 87 13.53 -4.49 1.23
CA CYS A 87 12.86 -4.99 2.42
C CYS A 87 12.98 -6.51 2.56
N GLN A 88 12.89 -7.25 1.46
CA GLN A 88 13.08 -8.72 1.47
C GLN A 88 14.50 -9.12 1.86
N SER A 89 15.53 -8.32 1.54
CA SER A 89 16.91 -8.59 1.91
C SER A 89 17.25 -8.27 3.37
N ALA A 90 16.35 -7.66 4.11
CA ALA A 90 16.56 -7.33 5.52
C ALA A 90 16.56 -8.59 6.39
N THR A 91 17.37 -8.59 7.47
CA THR A 91 17.51 -9.74 8.37
C THR A 91 16.29 -9.93 9.27
N THR A 92 15.63 -8.84 9.64
CA THR A 92 14.44 -8.84 10.51
C THR A 92 13.35 -7.96 9.94
N MET A 93 12.11 -8.18 10.40
CA MET A 93 10.99 -7.31 10.04
C MET A 93 11.19 -5.86 10.52
N GLY A 94 11.81 -5.66 11.68
CA GLY A 94 12.15 -4.32 12.17
C GLY A 94 13.13 -3.61 11.24
N GLU A 95 14.14 -4.32 10.73
CA GLU A 95 15.06 -3.80 9.72
C GLU A 95 14.32 -3.51 8.40
N ALA A 96 13.45 -4.42 7.94
CA ALA A 96 12.64 -4.21 6.74
C ALA A 96 11.80 -2.93 6.84
N PHE A 97 11.15 -2.65 7.96
CA PHE A 97 10.42 -1.40 8.19
C PHE A 97 11.34 -0.17 8.17
N HIS A 98 12.54 -0.28 8.74
CA HIS A 98 13.51 0.81 8.68
C HIS A 98 13.93 1.10 7.23
N GLN A 99 14.24 0.08 6.46
CA GLN A 99 14.61 0.22 5.04
C GLN A 99 13.43 0.74 4.21
N MET A 100 12.22 0.24 4.45
CA MET A 100 11.01 0.75 3.80
C MET A 100 10.87 2.27 4.00
N ASN A 101 10.97 2.77 5.23
CA ASN A 101 10.88 4.19 5.51
C ASN A 101 12.00 4.99 4.84
N ARG A 102 13.23 4.47 4.89
CA ARG A 102 14.40 5.14 4.30
C ARG A 102 14.26 5.34 2.79
N TYR A 103 13.69 4.36 2.10
CA TYR A 103 13.63 4.32 0.64
C TYR A 103 12.20 4.50 0.08
N ALA A 104 11.19 4.70 0.92
CA ALA A 104 9.77 4.77 0.52
C ALA A 104 9.51 5.68 -0.69
N ARG A 105 10.23 6.81 -0.80
CA ARG A 105 10.08 7.76 -1.89
C ARG A 105 10.45 7.20 -3.26
N LEU A 106 11.31 6.17 -3.31
CA LEU A 106 11.64 5.51 -4.58
C LEU A 106 10.42 4.76 -5.15
N ALA A 107 9.55 4.24 -4.29
CA ALA A 107 8.30 3.62 -4.71
C ALA A 107 7.18 4.67 -4.88
N ILE A 108 6.87 5.39 -3.81
CA ILE A 108 5.78 6.39 -3.78
C ILE A 108 6.24 7.64 -3.04
N GLU A 109 6.23 8.76 -3.72
CA GLU A 109 6.42 10.08 -3.15
C GLU A 109 5.06 10.77 -3.11
N VAL A 110 4.51 10.95 -1.90
CA VAL A 110 3.27 11.69 -1.69
C VAL A 110 3.57 13.14 -1.33
N GLU A 111 2.69 14.05 -1.71
CA GLU A 111 2.85 15.47 -1.40
C GLU A 111 2.97 15.74 0.11
N GLY A 112 3.82 16.69 0.47
CA GLY A 112 3.93 17.19 1.84
C GLY A 112 4.83 16.39 2.79
N HIS A 113 5.47 15.30 2.35
CA HIS A 113 6.38 14.47 3.15
C HIS A 113 7.87 14.78 2.90
N ALA A 114 8.22 16.03 2.59
CA ALA A 114 9.60 16.40 2.33
C ALA A 114 10.56 16.18 3.52
N VAL A 115 10.04 16.07 4.75
CA VAL A 115 10.85 16.10 5.99
C VAL A 115 10.55 14.96 6.97
N SER A 116 9.45 14.23 6.84
CA SER A 116 9.08 13.16 7.78
C SER A 116 8.89 11.81 7.10
N ASN A 117 9.10 10.72 7.86
CA ASN A 117 8.77 9.37 7.41
C ASN A 117 7.26 9.24 7.25
N ARG A 118 6.83 8.57 6.19
CA ARG A 118 5.41 8.26 5.99
C ARG A 118 4.89 7.35 7.09
N PHE A 119 5.68 6.34 7.47
CA PHE A 119 5.29 5.39 8.49
C PHE A 119 6.09 5.60 9.76
N GLU A 120 5.40 5.58 10.89
CA GLU A 120 5.99 5.74 12.21
C GLU A 120 5.52 4.65 13.17
N LEU A 121 6.47 4.07 13.92
CA LEU A 121 6.16 3.16 15.03
C LEU A 121 6.03 3.95 16.32
N LYS A 122 4.88 3.84 16.98
CA LYS A 122 4.57 4.53 18.25
C LYS A 122 4.05 3.56 19.30
N LYS A 123 4.54 3.68 20.53
CA LYS A 123 3.95 2.99 21.68
C LYS A 123 2.86 3.87 22.30
N ILE A 124 1.62 3.40 22.28
CA ILE A 124 0.46 4.11 22.83
C ILE A 124 -0.34 3.14 23.69
N GLY A 125 -0.51 3.47 24.98
CA GLY A 125 -1.26 2.61 25.91
C GLY A 125 -0.66 1.21 26.10
N GLY A 126 0.67 1.06 25.90
CA GLY A 126 1.36 -0.23 25.99
C GLY A 126 1.30 -1.07 24.70
N GLU A 127 0.61 -0.60 23.68
CA GLU A 127 0.51 -1.24 22.37
C GLU A 127 1.43 -0.58 21.36
N LEU A 128 1.92 -1.35 20.38
CA LEU A 128 2.74 -0.85 19.29
C LEU A 128 1.87 -0.57 18.07
N TRP A 129 1.94 0.66 17.59
CA TRP A 129 1.18 1.15 16.45
C TRP A 129 2.11 1.54 15.30
N LEU A 130 1.75 1.10 14.10
CA LEU A 130 2.34 1.56 12.83
C LEU A 130 1.38 2.56 12.20
N GLU A 131 1.71 3.85 12.25
CA GLU A 131 0.89 4.94 11.71
C GLU A 131 1.30 5.32 10.28
N ASP A 132 0.32 5.58 9.41
CA ASP A 132 0.50 6.23 8.09
C ASP A 132 0.23 7.75 8.26
N ASN A 133 1.30 8.54 8.28
CA ASN A 133 1.26 9.99 8.54
C ASN A 133 0.95 10.83 7.29
N ARG A 134 0.29 10.29 6.28
CA ARG A 134 -0.07 11.07 5.08
C ARG A 134 -0.93 12.28 5.45
N ARG A 135 -0.69 13.40 4.77
CA ARG A 135 -1.61 14.54 4.80
C ARG A 135 -2.87 14.19 3.99
N ASN A 136 -4.01 14.70 4.46
CA ASN A 136 -5.31 14.55 3.78
C ASN A 136 -5.57 13.10 3.30
N PRO A 137 -5.39 12.07 4.15
CA PRO A 137 -5.46 10.68 3.70
C PRO A 137 -6.83 10.32 3.11
N ASN A 138 -7.88 11.02 3.53
CA ASN A 138 -9.26 10.77 3.09
C ASN A 138 -9.57 11.32 1.68
N GLU A 139 -8.68 12.13 1.09
CA GLU A 139 -8.81 12.52 -0.33
C GLU A 139 -8.45 11.37 -1.29
N PHE A 140 -7.74 10.37 -0.81
CA PHE A 140 -7.41 9.15 -1.54
C PHE A 140 -7.20 7.99 -0.56
N PRO A 141 -8.30 7.46 0.04
CA PRO A 141 -8.24 6.40 1.03
C PRO A 141 -7.68 5.08 0.46
N GLU A 142 -7.87 4.82 -0.84
CA GLU A 142 -7.39 3.61 -1.53
C GLU A 142 -5.88 3.39 -1.37
N LEU A 143 -5.10 4.45 -1.20
CA LEU A 143 -3.66 4.30 -0.96
C LEU A 143 -3.36 3.72 0.43
N THR A 144 -4.11 4.13 1.47
CA THR A 144 -3.98 3.55 2.81
C THR A 144 -4.53 2.13 2.83
N GLU A 145 -5.69 1.92 2.22
CA GLU A 145 -6.32 0.60 2.08
C GLU A 145 -5.36 -0.41 1.46
N SER A 146 -4.81 -0.09 0.28
CA SER A 146 -3.89 -0.98 -0.43
C SER A 146 -2.60 -1.21 0.33
N THR A 147 -2.09 -0.20 1.03
CA THR A 147 -0.86 -0.33 1.82
C THR A 147 -1.07 -1.24 3.03
N PHE A 148 -2.16 -1.06 3.78
CA PHE A 148 -2.43 -1.88 4.96
C PHE A 148 -2.83 -3.31 4.58
N ALA A 149 -3.62 -3.47 3.52
CA ALA A 149 -3.93 -4.79 2.96
C ALA A 149 -2.64 -5.53 2.59
N ARG A 150 -1.71 -4.85 1.89
CA ARG A 150 -0.43 -5.44 1.52
C ARG A 150 0.38 -5.86 2.73
N PHE A 151 0.56 -5.00 3.72
CA PHE A 151 1.32 -5.36 4.93
C PHE A 151 0.76 -6.61 5.61
N ILE A 152 -0.56 -6.71 5.73
CA ILE A 152 -1.21 -7.86 6.36
C ILE A 152 -1.09 -9.11 5.48
N CYS A 153 -1.40 -9.00 4.19
CA CYS A 153 -1.45 -10.15 3.29
C CYS A 153 -0.05 -10.68 2.95
N GLU A 154 0.94 -9.82 2.70
CA GLU A 154 2.32 -10.25 2.47
C GLU A 154 2.92 -10.92 3.70
N THR A 155 2.76 -10.32 4.87
CA THR A 155 3.26 -10.95 6.10
C THR A 155 2.61 -12.32 6.34
N ALA A 156 1.32 -12.46 6.05
CA ALA A 156 0.64 -13.76 6.14
C ALA A 156 1.16 -14.78 5.13
N ARG A 157 1.46 -14.37 3.90
CA ARG A 157 2.03 -15.24 2.86
C ARG A 157 3.44 -15.72 3.18
N HIS A 158 4.29 -14.81 3.69
CA HIS A 158 5.71 -15.11 3.89
C HIS A 158 6.04 -15.72 5.25
N PHE A 159 5.25 -15.43 6.29
CA PHE A 159 5.54 -15.83 7.67
C PHE A 159 4.49 -16.76 8.30
N GLY A 160 3.45 -17.12 7.55
CA GLY A 160 2.45 -18.08 8.01
C GLY A 160 1.33 -17.48 8.86
N THR A 161 0.78 -18.25 9.79
CA THR A 161 -0.54 -18.08 10.36
C THR A 161 -0.67 -17.03 11.48
N ALA A 162 0.42 -16.55 12.06
CA ALA A 162 0.33 -15.53 13.11
C ALA A 162 -0.07 -14.17 12.48
N PRO A 163 -1.14 -13.53 12.94
CA PRO A 163 -1.55 -12.25 12.37
C PRO A 163 -0.52 -11.17 12.69
N PHE A 164 -0.10 -10.43 11.67
CA PHE A 164 0.78 -9.28 11.79
C PHE A 164 0.15 -8.17 12.62
N ALA A 165 -1.09 -7.85 12.33
CA ALA A 165 -1.87 -6.84 13.02
C ALA A 165 -2.89 -7.49 13.97
N ARG A 166 -3.27 -6.78 15.02
CA ARG A 166 -4.35 -7.12 15.95
C ARG A 166 -5.65 -6.42 15.57
N PHE A 167 -5.56 -5.18 15.13
CA PHE A 167 -6.68 -4.36 14.63
C PHE A 167 -6.17 -3.20 13.78
N VAL A 168 -7.07 -2.61 13.01
CA VAL A 168 -6.79 -1.54 12.06
C VAL A 168 -7.70 -0.34 12.32
N HIS A 169 -7.11 0.86 12.31
CA HIS A 169 -7.82 2.13 12.38
C HIS A 169 -7.74 2.86 11.05
N PHE A 170 -8.88 3.35 10.57
CA PHE A 170 -9.00 4.21 9.41
C PHE A 170 -9.63 5.54 9.78
N THR A 171 -9.15 6.63 9.17
CA THR A 171 -9.69 7.98 9.40
C THR A 171 -10.94 8.26 8.57
N HIS A 172 -11.11 7.59 7.43
CA HIS A 172 -12.28 7.76 6.58
C HIS A 172 -13.54 7.12 7.17
N THR A 173 -14.69 7.47 6.63
CA THR A 173 -15.97 6.85 6.99
C THR A 173 -16.03 5.40 6.56
N GLU A 174 -16.84 4.60 7.27
CA GLU A 174 -17.08 3.20 6.90
C GLU A 174 -17.69 3.13 5.48
N PRO A 175 -17.05 2.41 4.55
CA PRO A 175 -17.56 2.30 3.20
C PRO A 175 -18.61 1.18 3.08
N GLU A 176 -19.42 1.23 2.01
CA GLU A 176 -20.43 0.23 1.72
C GLU A 176 -19.86 -1.19 1.54
N TYR A 177 -18.61 -1.29 1.09
CA TYR A 177 -17.89 -2.57 0.95
C TYR A 177 -17.15 -3.00 2.23
N ARG A 178 -17.71 -2.69 3.40
CA ARG A 178 -17.14 -3.04 4.73
C ARG A 178 -16.75 -4.51 4.86
N THR A 179 -17.54 -5.42 4.27
CA THR A 179 -17.30 -6.85 4.32
C THR A 179 -15.98 -7.27 3.67
N GLU A 180 -15.50 -6.53 2.66
CA GLU A 180 -14.21 -6.79 2.04
C GLU A 180 -13.03 -6.46 2.98
N TYR A 181 -13.19 -5.50 3.88
CA TYR A 181 -12.17 -5.26 4.92
C TYR A 181 -12.05 -6.46 5.85
N ASP A 182 -13.17 -7.06 6.27
CA ASP A 182 -13.14 -8.24 7.14
C ASP A 182 -12.48 -9.43 6.44
N ARG A 183 -12.77 -9.60 5.14
CA ARG A 183 -12.22 -10.67 4.32
C ARG A 183 -10.70 -10.50 4.10
N VAL A 184 -10.26 -9.30 3.75
CA VAL A 184 -8.86 -9.00 3.39
C VAL A 184 -7.98 -8.83 4.62
N MET A 185 -8.41 -7.98 5.55
CA MET A 185 -7.61 -7.66 6.74
C MET A 185 -7.57 -8.81 7.75
N LYS A 186 -8.64 -9.61 7.84
CA LYS A 186 -8.80 -10.74 8.78
C LYS A 186 -8.63 -10.37 10.25
N VAL A 187 -8.66 -9.07 10.55
CA VAL A 187 -8.62 -8.48 11.89
C VAL A 187 -9.63 -7.35 11.96
N PRO A 188 -10.13 -7.00 13.16
CA PRO A 188 -11.10 -5.94 13.31
C PRO A 188 -10.61 -4.61 12.72
N SER A 189 -11.39 -4.04 11.82
CA SER A 189 -11.17 -2.72 11.23
C SER A 189 -12.18 -1.73 11.79
N THR A 190 -11.74 -0.54 12.16
CA THR A 190 -12.60 0.53 12.68
C THR A 190 -12.37 1.82 11.90
N PHE A 191 -13.43 2.57 11.67
CA PHE A 191 -13.49 3.76 10.84
C PHE A 191 -13.75 5.03 11.67
N ASN A 192 -13.65 6.20 11.03
CA ASN A 192 -13.82 7.51 11.69
C ASN A 192 -12.87 7.68 12.89
N ARG A 193 -11.67 7.12 12.81
CA ARG A 193 -10.65 7.23 13.85
C ARG A 193 -9.80 8.49 13.64
N ASP A 194 -9.03 8.86 14.65
CA ASP A 194 -8.14 10.01 14.63
C ASP A 194 -6.87 9.79 13.80
N ARG A 195 -6.58 8.52 13.45
CA ARG A 195 -5.37 8.12 12.71
C ARG A 195 -5.61 6.90 11.81
N ASN A 196 -4.82 6.80 10.74
CA ASN A 196 -4.67 5.56 9.99
C ASN A 196 -3.53 4.76 10.60
N ALA A 197 -3.82 3.62 11.21
CA ALA A 197 -2.82 2.87 11.93
C ALA A 197 -3.14 1.36 12.04
N LEU A 198 -2.08 0.56 12.08
CA LEU A 198 -2.12 -0.86 12.43
C LEU A 198 -1.61 -1.04 13.85
N CYS A 199 -2.40 -1.65 14.73
CA CYS A 199 -1.89 -2.16 15.99
C CYS A 199 -1.20 -3.50 15.72
N ILE A 200 0.11 -3.55 15.93
CA ILE A 200 0.92 -4.73 15.61
C ILE A 200 1.47 -5.41 16.88
N HIS A 201 1.76 -6.70 16.77
CA HIS A 201 2.49 -7.40 17.82
C HIS A 201 3.96 -6.98 17.79
N GLU A 202 4.48 -6.51 18.92
CA GLU A 202 5.89 -6.08 19.03
C GLU A 202 6.88 -7.18 18.65
N SER A 203 6.52 -8.44 18.90
CA SER A 203 7.32 -9.62 18.54
C SER A 203 7.61 -9.73 17.05
N TRP A 204 6.76 -9.13 16.19
CA TRP A 204 6.99 -9.12 14.74
C TRP A 204 8.27 -8.40 14.35
N LEU A 205 8.68 -7.38 15.07
CA LEU A 205 9.90 -6.64 14.77
C LEU A 205 11.16 -7.51 14.87
N SER A 206 11.13 -8.55 15.70
CA SER A 206 12.23 -9.48 15.94
C SER A 206 12.17 -10.74 15.06
N ILE A 207 11.10 -10.92 14.28
CA ILE A 207 11.00 -12.07 13.37
C ILE A 207 12.08 -11.96 12.31
N ARG A 208 12.82 -13.04 12.12
CA ARG A 208 13.82 -13.13 11.04
C ARG A 208 13.11 -13.26 9.70
N ASN A 209 13.58 -12.48 8.76
CA ASN A 209 13.14 -12.54 7.38
C ASN A 209 13.86 -13.72 6.72
N ASN A 210 13.31 -14.93 6.85
CA ASN A 210 13.88 -16.15 6.28
C ASN A 210 13.52 -16.29 4.79
N MET A 211 13.78 -15.27 4.02
CA MET A 211 13.68 -15.34 2.55
C MET A 211 14.99 -15.92 1.97
N GLU A 212 15.62 -16.87 2.67
CA GLU A 212 16.64 -17.74 2.07
C GLU A 212 15.92 -18.97 1.46
N ASN A 213 15.63 -18.90 0.15
CA ASN A 213 15.85 -19.85 -0.93
C ASN A 213 15.03 -19.48 -2.16
#